data_34d1caddf224a00360073d57e3c74afa
#
_entry.id   34d1caddf224a00360073d57e3c74afa
#
_cell.length_a   1.000
_cell.length_b   1.000
_cell.length_c   1.000
_cell.angle_alpha   90.00
_cell.angle_beta   90.00
_cell.angle_gamma   90.00
#
_symmetry.space_group_name_H-M   'P 1'
#
loop_
_entity.id
_entity.type
_entity.pdbx_description
1 polymer ?
#
loop_
_entity_poly.entity_id
_entity_poly.type
_entity_poly.pdbx_seq_one_letter_code
_entity_poly.pdbx_strand_id
1 'polypeptide(L)'
;MVPTLLPGDQALAVSSRHPKKGDVMVVEHPGRPGYEMVKRVTALPGEAAGERTLDEDEYWVEGDRADASSDSRHFGPVRRDLLKARVVLVYWPKERRRRIR
;
A
#
# COMPACT_ATOMS: atom_id res chain seq x y z
N MET A 1 3.96 -7.88 -2.61
CA MET A 1 2.50 -7.97 -2.50
C MET A 1 1.96 -8.96 -3.53
N VAL A 2 1.94 -10.19 -3.15
CA VAL A 2 1.49 -11.31 -3.99
C VAL A 2 -0.05 -11.37 -3.94
N PRO A 3 -0.78 -11.60 -5.08
CA PRO A 3 -0.27 -11.89 -6.42
C PRO A 3 -0.02 -10.68 -7.31
N THR A 4 -0.34 -9.47 -6.86
CA THR A 4 -0.23 -8.27 -7.70
C THR A 4 1.22 -8.01 -8.09
N LEU A 5 2.13 -8.11 -7.13
CA LEU A 5 3.58 -8.00 -7.37
C LEU A 5 4.23 -9.27 -6.83
N LEU A 6 5.02 -9.92 -7.68
CA LEU A 6 5.74 -11.13 -7.34
C LEU A 6 7.21 -10.83 -7.06
N PRO A 7 7.91 -11.68 -6.29
CA PRO A 7 9.36 -11.54 -6.14
C PRO A 7 10.03 -11.46 -7.49
N GLY A 8 10.96 -10.51 -7.64
CA GLY A 8 11.65 -10.29 -8.90
C GLY A 8 11.00 -9.28 -9.82
N ASP A 9 9.75 -8.87 -9.57
CA ASP A 9 9.11 -7.81 -10.34
C ASP A 9 9.81 -6.49 -10.08
N GLN A 10 9.98 -5.69 -11.11
CA GLN A 10 10.41 -4.30 -11.00
C GLN A 10 9.26 -3.41 -11.42
N ALA A 11 8.99 -2.38 -10.65
CA ALA A 11 7.83 -1.53 -10.84
C ALA A 11 8.23 -0.06 -10.85
N LEU A 12 7.47 0.74 -11.63
CA LEU A 12 7.59 2.19 -11.63
C LEU A 12 6.65 2.76 -10.60
N ALA A 13 7.16 3.67 -9.77
CA ALA A 13 6.37 4.36 -8.76
C ALA A 13 6.52 5.86 -8.91
N VAL A 14 5.48 6.61 -8.58
CA VAL A 14 5.48 8.06 -8.61
C VAL A 14 5.15 8.59 -7.21
N SER A 15 5.74 9.72 -6.85
CA SER A 15 5.44 10.39 -5.59
C SER A 15 3.95 10.67 -5.48
N SER A 16 3.34 10.26 -4.38
CA SER A 16 1.92 10.50 -4.14
C SER A 16 1.63 10.37 -2.66
N ARG A 17 0.92 11.35 -2.10
CA ARG A 17 0.53 11.35 -0.69
C ARG A 17 -0.99 11.42 -0.51
N HIS A 18 -1.74 11.42 -1.60
CA HIS A 18 -3.20 11.48 -1.57
C HIS A 18 -3.75 10.35 -2.45
N PRO A 19 -3.53 9.09 -2.06
CA PRO A 19 -3.98 7.97 -2.87
C PRO A 19 -5.50 7.83 -2.84
N LYS A 20 -6.01 7.14 -3.85
CA LYS A 20 -7.42 6.73 -3.91
C LYS A 20 -7.53 5.30 -3.42
N LYS A 21 -8.74 4.92 -3.02
CA LYS A 21 -9.03 3.53 -2.65
C LYS A 21 -8.68 2.60 -3.81
N GLY A 22 -7.93 1.56 -3.53
CA GLY A 22 -7.47 0.61 -4.53
C GLY A 22 -6.05 0.88 -5.03
N ASP A 23 -5.49 2.05 -4.76
CA ASP A 23 -4.12 2.35 -5.15
C ASP A 23 -3.13 1.47 -4.40
N VAL A 24 -2.06 1.07 -5.09
CA VAL A 24 -0.94 0.32 -4.51
C VAL A 24 0.15 1.33 -4.16
N MET A 25 0.57 1.33 -2.90
CA MET A 25 1.48 2.33 -2.36
C MET A 25 2.72 1.70 -1.76
N VAL A 26 3.84 2.42 -1.87
CA VAL A 26 5.02 2.18 -1.05
C VAL A 26 4.77 2.89 0.28
N VAL A 27 4.79 2.13 1.37
CA VAL A 27 4.40 2.60 2.70
C VAL A 27 5.51 2.28 3.69
N GLU A 28 5.90 3.25 4.50
CA GLU A 28 6.83 2.99 5.60
C GLU A 28 6.06 2.41 6.79
N HIS A 29 6.62 1.35 7.39
CA HIS A 29 5.99 0.68 8.53
C HIS A 29 5.95 1.64 9.73
N PRO A 30 4.78 1.83 10.37
CA PRO A 30 4.65 2.83 11.45
C PRO A 30 5.49 2.52 12.68
N GLY A 31 5.81 1.26 12.93
CA GLY A 31 6.62 0.85 14.08
C GLY A 31 8.06 0.53 13.74
N ARG A 32 8.49 0.68 12.48
CA ARG A 32 9.83 0.30 12.04
C ARG A 32 10.35 1.34 11.06
N PRO A 33 10.91 2.46 11.56
CA PRO A 33 11.41 3.53 10.70
C PRO A 33 12.40 3.01 9.65
N GLY A 34 12.21 3.44 8.39
CA GLY A 34 13.03 3.03 7.27
C GLY A 34 12.63 1.70 6.62
N TYR A 35 11.70 0.97 7.21
CA TYR A 35 11.20 -0.27 6.63
C TYR A 35 10.02 0.01 5.71
N GLU A 36 10.22 -0.18 4.41
CA GLU A 36 9.20 0.11 3.40
C GLU A 36 8.51 -1.17 2.94
N MET A 37 7.21 -1.06 2.72
CA MET A 37 6.35 -2.15 2.27
C MET A 37 5.57 -1.68 1.06
N VAL A 38 5.04 -2.65 0.29
CA VAL A 38 4.10 -2.34 -0.80
C VAL A 38 2.74 -2.89 -0.39
N LYS A 39 1.74 -2.01 -0.28
CA LYS A 39 0.39 -2.37 0.19
C LYS A 39 -0.66 -1.64 -0.63
N ARG A 40 -1.88 -2.16 -0.60
CA ARG A 40 -3.03 -1.55 -1.28
C ARG A 40 -3.85 -0.73 -0.28
N VAL A 41 -4.26 0.46 -0.67
CA VAL A 41 -5.15 1.29 0.15
C VAL A 41 -6.56 0.72 0.07
N THR A 42 -7.12 0.35 1.22
CA THR A 42 -8.45 -0.25 1.30
C THR A 42 -9.46 0.64 2.01
N ALA A 43 -9.01 1.68 2.71
CA ALA A 43 -9.91 2.69 3.27
C ALA A 43 -9.21 4.04 3.34
N LEU A 44 -9.99 5.09 3.20
CA LEU A 44 -9.55 6.49 3.13
C LEU A 44 -9.90 7.24 4.42
N PRO A 45 -9.31 8.43 4.64
CA PRO A 45 -9.68 9.26 5.79
C PRO A 45 -11.19 9.45 5.87
N GLY A 46 -11.72 9.38 7.09
CA GLY A 46 -13.15 9.50 7.34
C GLY A 46 -13.94 8.23 7.19
N GLU A 47 -13.36 7.19 6.60
CA GLU A 47 -14.05 5.91 6.42
C GLU A 47 -13.85 4.99 7.62
N ALA A 48 -14.77 4.04 7.77
CA ALA A 48 -14.62 3.01 8.80
C ALA A 48 -13.61 1.96 8.34
N ALA A 49 -12.75 1.54 9.26
CA ALA A 49 -11.79 0.49 9.02
C ALA A 49 -11.59 -0.28 10.32
N GLY A 50 -11.83 -1.59 10.29
CA GLY A 50 -11.87 -2.37 11.51
C GLY A 50 -13.01 -1.85 12.41
N GLU A 51 -12.71 -1.54 13.65
CA GLU A 51 -13.70 -1.07 14.63
C GLU A 51 -13.61 0.44 14.86
N ARG A 52 -12.94 1.17 13.99
CA ARG A 52 -12.76 2.61 14.18
C ARG A 52 -13.00 3.37 12.89
N THR A 53 -13.20 4.68 13.02
CA THR A 53 -13.23 5.60 11.89
C THR A 53 -11.86 6.24 11.74
N LEU A 54 -11.36 6.30 10.52
CA LEU A 54 -10.05 6.88 10.24
C LEU A 54 -10.10 8.40 10.37
N ASP A 55 -9.05 8.97 10.96
CA ASP A 55 -8.87 10.41 11.06
C ASP A 55 -8.55 11.01 9.69
N GLU A 56 -8.49 12.32 9.60
CA GLU A 56 -8.35 13.02 8.31
C GLU A 56 -7.02 12.77 7.59
N ASP A 57 -6.00 12.24 8.28
CA ASP A 57 -4.72 11.91 7.67
C ASP A 57 -4.35 10.44 7.85
N GLU A 58 -5.32 9.59 8.14
CA GLU A 58 -5.11 8.16 8.33
C GLU A 58 -5.64 7.36 7.16
N TYR A 59 -4.89 6.34 6.77
CA TYR A 59 -5.23 5.41 5.70
C TYR A 59 -5.13 3.99 6.20
N TRP A 60 -5.96 3.12 5.66
CA TRP A 60 -5.90 1.69 5.95
C TRP A 60 -5.30 0.99 4.76
N VAL A 61 -4.25 0.20 5.00
CA VAL A 61 -3.53 -0.49 3.92
C VAL A 61 -3.49 -1.99 4.19
N GLU A 62 -3.65 -2.78 3.14
CA GLU A 62 -3.67 -4.24 3.26
C GLU A 62 -2.88 -4.86 2.12
N GLY A 63 -2.27 -6.02 2.39
CA GLY A 63 -1.70 -6.85 1.35
C GLY A 63 -2.79 -7.63 0.64
N ASP A 64 -2.57 -7.99 -0.61
CA ASP A 64 -3.55 -8.75 -1.39
C ASP A 64 -3.77 -10.16 -0.84
N ARG A 65 -2.79 -10.70 -0.09
CA ARG A 65 -2.92 -11.99 0.59
C ARG A 65 -2.89 -11.78 2.09
N ALA A 66 -4.05 -11.89 2.71
CA ALA A 66 -4.23 -11.60 4.13
C ALA A 66 -3.38 -12.50 5.04
N ASP A 67 -3.18 -13.75 4.64
CA ASP A 67 -2.45 -14.74 5.44
C ASP A 67 -0.93 -14.60 5.37
N ALA A 68 -0.42 -13.80 4.42
CA ALA A 68 1.01 -13.67 4.17
C ALA A 68 1.51 -12.24 4.38
N SER A 69 0.66 -11.32 4.80
CA SER A 69 0.99 -9.89 4.85
C SER A 69 0.94 -9.34 6.27
N SER A 70 1.93 -8.51 6.61
CA SER A 70 1.86 -7.63 7.76
C SER A 70 1.32 -6.30 7.25
N ASP A 71 0.17 -5.87 7.73
CA ASP A 71 -0.50 -4.66 7.24
C ASP A 71 -1.36 -4.03 8.34
N SER A 72 -2.29 -3.13 7.97
CA SER A 72 -3.09 -2.41 8.95
C SER A 72 -3.90 -3.31 9.87
N ARG A 73 -4.21 -4.55 9.43
CA ARG A 73 -4.88 -5.51 10.31
C ARG A 73 -4.00 -5.90 11.50
N HIS A 74 -2.69 -5.69 11.40
CA HIS A 74 -1.74 -6.01 12.46
C HIS A 74 -1.26 -4.75 13.18
N PHE A 75 -0.97 -3.66 12.46
CA PHE A 75 -0.35 -2.48 13.06
C PHE A 75 -1.25 -1.24 13.08
N GLY A 76 -2.49 -1.35 12.60
CA GLY A 76 -3.41 -0.22 12.59
C GLY A 76 -3.23 0.69 11.40
N PRO A 77 -3.89 1.85 11.41
CA PRO A 77 -3.83 2.78 10.29
C PRO A 77 -2.44 3.41 10.15
N VAL A 78 -2.13 3.88 8.94
CA VAL A 78 -0.90 4.62 8.66
C VAL A 78 -1.24 6.07 8.37
N ARG A 79 -0.39 6.97 8.84
CA ARG A 79 -0.56 8.40 8.60
C ARG A 79 -0.03 8.74 7.20
N ARG A 80 -0.56 9.84 6.65
CA ARG A 80 -0.21 10.28 5.29
C ARG A 80 1.29 10.41 5.07
N ASP A 81 2.05 10.84 6.07
CA ASP A 81 3.49 11.05 5.93
C ASP A 81 4.27 9.75 5.75
N LEU A 82 3.65 8.60 6.01
CA LEU A 82 4.26 7.29 5.74
C LEU A 82 3.97 6.76 4.35
N LEU A 83 3.12 7.44 3.57
CA LEU A 83 2.84 7.08 2.18
C LEU A 83 3.89 7.74 1.31
N LYS A 84 4.70 6.94 0.59
CA LYS A 84 5.87 7.46 -0.13
C LYS A 84 5.65 7.60 -1.63
N ALA A 85 5.01 6.60 -2.25
CA ALA A 85 4.85 6.60 -3.70
C ALA A 85 3.72 5.67 -4.10
N ARG A 86 3.11 5.93 -5.26
CA ARG A 86 2.10 5.07 -5.85
C ARG A 86 2.74 4.21 -6.93
N VAL A 87 2.52 2.91 -6.88
CA VAL A 87 3.01 1.96 -7.88
C VAL A 87 2.06 2.00 -9.07
N VAL A 88 2.58 2.31 -10.25
CA VAL A 88 1.73 2.54 -11.43
C VAL A 88 1.95 1.51 -12.54
N LEU A 89 3.08 0.83 -12.56
CA LEU A 89 3.43 -0.05 -13.67
C LEU A 89 4.42 -1.12 -13.20
N VAL A 90 4.15 -2.37 -13.57
CA VAL A 90 5.14 -3.44 -13.50
C VAL A 90 5.78 -3.53 -14.87
N TYR A 91 7.09 -3.35 -14.96
CA TYR A 91 7.79 -3.35 -16.25
C TYR A 91 8.85 -4.44 -16.38
N TRP A 92 9.18 -5.12 -15.33
CA TRP A 92 10.14 -6.21 -15.35
C TRP A 92 9.70 -7.32 -14.40
N PRO A 93 9.72 -8.60 -14.79
CA PRO A 93 10.11 -9.13 -16.11
C PRO A 93 9.14 -8.71 -17.21
N LYS A 94 9.63 -8.74 -18.45
CA LYS A 94 8.89 -8.24 -19.60
C LYS A 94 7.54 -8.92 -19.77
N GLU A 95 7.46 -10.21 -19.52
CA GLU A 95 6.21 -10.99 -19.67
C GLU A 95 5.16 -10.64 -18.62
N ARG A 96 5.55 -9.85 -17.60
CA ARG A 96 4.61 -9.38 -16.57
C ARG A 96 4.34 -7.88 -16.67
N ARG A 97 4.79 -7.24 -17.74
CA ARG A 97 4.60 -5.81 -17.92
C ARG A 97 3.12 -5.46 -17.94
N ARG A 98 2.68 -4.63 -17.03
CA ARG A 98 1.29 -4.20 -16.93
C ARG A 98 1.14 -2.98 -16.03
N ARG A 99 0.00 -2.28 -16.21
CA ARG A 99 -0.36 -1.14 -15.37
C ARG A 99 -1.00 -1.64 -14.08
N ILE A 100 -0.66 -1.00 -12.97
CA ILE A 100 -1.26 -1.25 -11.67
C ILE A 100 -2.40 -0.25 -11.48
N ARG A 101 -3.54 -0.76 -11.02
CA ARG A 101 -4.73 0.04 -10.72
C ARG A 101 -4.94 0.22 -9.26
#